data_a78d036620518f9369ab3f1110977ff4
#
_entry.id   a78d036620518f9369ab3f1110977ff4
#
_cell.length_a   1.000
_cell.length_b   1.000
_cell.length_c   1.000
_cell.angle_alpha   90.00
_cell.angle_beta   90.00
_cell.angle_gamma   90.00
#
_symmetry.space_group_name_H-M   'P 1'
#
loop_
_entity.id
_entity.type
_entity.pdbx_description
1 polymer ?
#
loop_
_entity_poly.entity_id
_entity_poly.type
_entity_poly.pdbx_seq_one_letter_code
_entity_poly.pdbx_strand_id
1 'polypeptide(L)'
;TMFNVETRISEKCIGCYPRVEGSDPESGGLPMETRCMAACIGQVRMQGTVKLNEDGTWAEDRYNPLYYMIHVAKVALPLYPQFGTEPNGYYIPPRWVPRAYLRQMFGPGVDAAVEKYMYPDRELLAVLQLFRRSNRIIYRYELKEGPKVYEGTLRGKPFEMYNDTVIAYGADGKEMFRTEIEEPLFVRPDIHQNSI
;
A
#
# COMPACT_ATOMS: atom_id res chain seq x y z
N THR A 1 -18.84 3.65 16.75
CA THR A 1 -19.14 3.85 18.19
C THR A 1 -20.38 3.05 18.51
N MET A 2 -20.28 2.18 19.48
CA MET A 2 -21.41 1.40 20.02
C MET A 2 -21.57 1.79 21.49
N PHE A 3 -22.82 1.86 21.95
CA PHE A 3 -23.10 2.07 23.37
C PHE A 3 -23.28 0.70 24.04
N ASN A 4 -22.43 0.43 25.02
CA ASN A 4 -22.57 -0.77 25.82
C ASN A 4 -23.58 -0.47 26.94
N VAL A 5 -24.72 -1.18 26.93
CA VAL A 5 -25.83 -0.95 27.86
C VAL A 5 -25.46 -1.38 29.28
N GLU A 6 -24.63 -2.40 29.42
CA GLU A 6 -24.24 -2.94 30.73
C GLU A 6 -23.25 -1.99 31.45
N THR A 7 -22.20 -1.57 30.72
CA THR A 7 -21.17 -0.68 31.30
C THR A 7 -21.54 0.79 31.24
N ARG A 8 -22.56 1.17 30.44
CA ARG A 8 -22.98 2.54 30.12
C ARG A 8 -21.88 3.41 29.53
N ILE A 9 -20.95 2.79 28.81
CA ILE A 9 -19.82 3.44 28.16
C ILE A 9 -19.95 3.34 26.64
N SER A 10 -19.53 4.39 25.94
CA SER A 10 -19.39 4.37 24.49
C SER A 10 -18.10 3.65 24.10
N GLU A 11 -18.24 2.54 23.40
CA GLU A 11 -17.12 1.75 22.90
C GLU A 11 -16.77 2.15 21.47
N LYS A 12 -15.51 2.20 21.16
CA LYS A 12 -14.97 2.52 19.85
C LYS A 12 -14.06 1.40 19.35
N CYS A 13 -13.75 1.45 18.07
CA CYS A 13 -12.76 0.56 17.50
C CYS A 13 -11.41 0.72 18.22
N ILE A 14 -10.85 -0.41 18.66
CA ILE A 14 -9.53 -0.50 19.31
C ILE A 14 -8.40 -0.75 18.31
N GLY A 15 -8.67 -0.68 16.99
CA GLY A 15 -7.66 -0.95 15.96
C GLY A 15 -7.22 -2.41 15.86
N CYS A 16 -7.97 -3.35 16.49
CA CYS A 16 -7.56 -4.76 16.62
C CYS A 16 -6.18 -4.91 17.28
N TYR A 17 -5.84 -4.06 18.27
CA TYR A 17 -4.49 -4.02 18.82
C TYR A 17 -3.97 -5.39 19.29
N PRO A 18 -4.75 -6.31 19.91
CA PRO A 18 -4.24 -7.62 20.28
C PRO A 18 -3.77 -8.45 19.06
N ARG A 19 -4.43 -8.29 17.91
CA ARG A 19 -4.00 -8.94 16.67
C ARG A 19 -2.75 -8.30 16.09
N VAL A 20 -2.71 -6.97 16.07
CA VAL A 20 -1.57 -6.22 15.54
C VAL A 20 -0.32 -6.41 16.38
N GLU A 21 -0.45 -6.56 17.69
CA GLU A 21 0.66 -6.80 18.62
C GLU A 21 1.03 -8.27 18.78
N GLY A 22 0.23 -9.19 18.25
CA GLY A 22 0.49 -10.62 18.35
C GLY A 22 0.05 -11.23 19.69
N SER A 23 -0.74 -10.52 20.50
CA SER A 23 -1.28 -11.02 21.78
C SER A 23 -2.62 -11.76 21.66
N ASP A 24 -3.23 -11.71 20.45
CA ASP A 24 -4.42 -12.51 20.13
C ASP A 24 -4.05 -14.00 20.14
N PRO A 25 -4.82 -14.89 20.79
CA PRO A 25 -4.53 -16.33 20.81
C PRO A 25 -4.38 -16.97 19.42
N GLU A 26 -5.06 -16.42 18.39
CA GLU A 26 -4.96 -16.89 17.00
C GLU A 26 -3.63 -16.51 16.34
N SER A 27 -2.91 -15.54 16.91
CA SER A 27 -1.74 -14.96 16.26
C SER A 27 -0.47 -15.80 16.34
N GLY A 28 -0.40 -16.71 17.32
CA GLY A 28 0.82 -17.46 17.59
C GLY A 28 2.02 -16.57 17.99
N GLY A 29 1.75 -15.37 18.54
CA GLY A 29 2.79 -14.41 18.95
C GLY A 29 3.28 -13.48 17.83
N LEU A 30 2.71 -13.57 16.63
CA LEU A 30 3.09 -12.72 15.48
C LEU A 30 2.00 -11.68 15.16
N PRO A 31 2.35 -10.50 14.68
CA PRO A 31 1.38 -9.55 14.16
C PRO A 31 0.47 -10.16 13.10
N MET A 32 -0.84 -9.93 13.24
CA MET A 32 -1.86 -10.35 12.29
C MET A 32 -2.58 -9.13 11.71
N GLU A 33 -3.23 -9.36 10.59
CA GLU A 33 -4.05 -8.34 9.93
C GLU A 33 -5.23 -7.92 10.81
N THR A 34 -5.56 -6.63 10.77
CA THR A 34 -6.81 -6.14 11.35
C THR A 34 -8.00 -6.80 10.65
N ARG A 35 -9.11 -7.00 11.38
CA ARG A 35 -10.32 -7.62 10.79
C ARG A 35 -10.85 -6.84 9.57
N CYS A 36 -10.76 -5.52 9.59
CA CYS A 36 -11.20 -4.70 8.46
C CYS A 36 -10.30 -4.83 7.22
N MET A 37 -9.01 -5.16 7.39
CA MET A 37 -8.13 -5.49 6.28
C MET A 37 -8.44 -6.89 5.75
N ALA A 38 -8.50 -7.89 6.63
CA ALA A 38 -8.76 -9.27 6.24
C ALA A 38 -10.08 -9.44 5.47
N ALA A 39 -11.11 -8.65 5.81
CA ALA A 39 -12.42 -8.67 5.18
C ALA A 39 -12.56 -7.72 3.97
N CYS A 40 -11.48 -7.04 3.55
CA CYS A 40 -11.57 -6.06 2.47
C CYS A 40 -11.63 -6.73 1.09
N ILE A 41 -12.81 -6.86 0.51
CA ILE A 41 -13.03 -7.46 -0.81
C ILE A 41 -12.28 -6.67 -1.90
N GLY A 42 -12.25 -5.34 -1.80
CA GLY A 42 -11.58 -4.47 -2.77
C GLY A 42 -10.07 -4.47 -2.69
N GLN A 43 -9.48 -5.09 -1.66
CA GLN A 43 -8.02 -5.15 -1.42
C GLN A 43 -7.35 -3.76 -1.49
N VAL A 44 -8.06 -2.73 -1.01
CA VAL A 44 -7.60 -1.34 -1.03
C VAL A 44 -6.87 -0.92 0.25
N ARG A 45 -6.80 -1.84 1.21
CA ARG A 45 -6.14 -1.63 2.50
C ARG A 45 -4.92 -2.51 2.58
N MET A 46 -3.83 -1.93 3.03
CA MET A 46 -2.57 -2.60 3.23
C MET A 46 -2.15 -2.42 4.68
N GLN A 47 -1.59 -3.44 5.26
CA GLN A 47 -1.00 -3.40 6.58
C GLN A 47 0.34 -4.12 6.52
N GLY A 48 1.29 -3.66 7.28
CA GLY A 48 2.59 -4.29 7.40
C GLY A 48 3.24 -3.90 8.71
N THR A 49 4.40 -4.43 8.93
CA THR A 49 5.27 -4.12 10.06
C THR A 49 6.57 -3.54 9.51
N VAL A 50 7.12 -2.57 10.21
CA VAL A 50 8.43 -2.00 9.92
C VAL A 50 9.30 -2.14 11.16
N LYS A 51 10.60 -2.30 10.96
CA LYS A 51 11.56 -2.26 12.06
C LYS A 51 11.83 -0.80 12.41
N LEU A 52 12.01 -0.54 13.70
CA LEU A 52 12.39 0.78 14.18
C LEU A 52 13.86 0.75 14.63
N ASN A 53 14.54 1.85 14.42
CA ASN A 53 15.84 2.15 14.99
C ASN A 53 15.67 2.51 16.48
N GLU A 54 16.77 2.62 17.20
CA GLU A 54 16.78 3.00 18.64
C GLU A 54 16.19 4.40 18.89
N ASP A 55 16.30 5.28 17.91
CA ASP A 55 15.72 6.64 17.95
C ASP A 55 14.23 6.71 17.58
N GLY A 56 13.59 5.56 17.33
CA GLY A 56 12.19 5.45 16.94
C GLY A 56 11.92 5.72 15.45
N THR A 57 12.92 6.03 14.65
CA THR A 57 12.76 6.17 13.20
C THR A 57 12.66 4.81 12.52
N TRP A 58 12.11 4.78 11.32
CA TRP A 58 12.02 3.54 10.56
C TRP A 58 13.40 3.08 10.08
N ALA A 59 13.73 1.84 10.38
CA ALA A 59 14.93 1.22 9.83
C ALA A 59 14.80 1.05 8.32
N GLU A 60 15.86 1.33 7.59
CA GLU A 60 15.88 1.21 6.15
C GLU A 60 15.73 -0.27 5.74
N ASP A 61 14.67 -0.56 5.02
CA ASP A 61 14.42 -1.89 4.45
C ASP A 61 13.68 -1.76 3.11
N ARG A 62 14.45 -1.62 2.04
CA ARG A 62 13.91 -1.47 0.68
C ARG A 62 12.98 -2.62 0.27
N TYR A 63 13.22 -3.82 0.77
CA TYR A 63 12.42 -5.00 0.43
C TYR A 63 11.16 -5.17 1.27
N ASN A 64 10.94 -4.29 2.24
CA ASN A 64 9.67 -4.18 2.93
C ASN A 64 8.70 -3.35 2.05
N PRO A 65 7.53 -3.88 1.68
CA PRO A 65 6.64 -3.18 0.72
C PRO A 65 6.09 -1.85 1.25
N LEU A 66 5.90 -1.70 2.57
CA LEU A 66 5.46 -0.41 3.13
C LEU A 66 6.60 0.61 3.11
N TYR A 67 7.80 0.22 3.55
CA TYR A 67 8.97 1.09 3.49
C TYR A 67 9.23 1.56 2.05
N TYR A 68 9.16 0.64 1.09
CA TYR A 68 9.31 0.97 -0.32
C TYR A 68 8.30 2.03 -0.77
N MET A 69 7.00 1.84 -0.50
CA MET A 69 5.96 2.75 -0.97
C MET A 69 6.04 4.15 -0.34
N ILE A 70 6.46 4.24 0.93
CA ILE A 70 6.47 5.48 1.69
C ILE A 70 7.80 6.23 1.50
N HIS A 71 8.94 5.54 1.63
CA HIS A 71 10.25 6.18 1.65
C HIS A 71 11.01 6.11 0.33
N VAL A 72 10.87 5.02 -0.43
CA VAL A 72 11.59 4.84 -1.72
C VAL A 72 10.76 5.38 -2.87
N ALA A 73 9.59 4.81 -3.10
CA ALA A 73 8.70 5.23 -4.18
C ALA A 73 8.00 6.56 -3.89
N LYS A 74 7.75 6.86 -2.61
CA LYS A 74 7.06 8.08 -2.16
C LYS A 74 5.69 8.29 -2.82
N VAL A 75 4.97 7.17 -3.03
CA VAL A 75 3.62 7.18 -3.61
C VAL A 75 2.52 7.11 -2.54
N ALA A 76 2.85 6.66 -1.35
CA ALA A 76 1.97 6.67 -0.19
C ALA A 76 2.34 7.84 0.73
N LEU A 77 1.38 8.74 0.95
CA LEU A 77 1.59 10.01 1.64
C LEU A 77 0.74 10.11 2.91
N PRO A 78 1.19 10.80 3.96
CA PRO A 78 0.40 11.11 5.12
C PRO A 78 -0.66 12.16 4.79
N LEU A 79 -1.77 12.17 5.54
CA LEU A 79 -2.75 13.26 5.45
C LEU A 79 -2.29 14.44 6.29
N TYR A 80 -2.47 15.65 5.73
CA TYR A 80 -2.23 16.93 6.39
C TYR A 80 -0.83 17.05 7.04
N PRO A 81 0.24 16.84 6.28
CA PRO A 81 1.61 16.86 6.80
C PRO A 81 1.99 18.21 7.45
N GLN A 82 1.28 19.30 7.10
CA GLN A 82 1.50 20.62 7.66
C GLN A 82 1.18 20.74 9.16
N PHE A 83 0.46 19.77 9.72
CA PHE A 83 0.18 19.75 11.16
C PHE A 83 1.30 19.08 11.98
N GLY A 84 2.36 18.58 11.32
CA GLY A 84 3.48 17.93 11.99
C GLY A 84 3.12 16.63 12.70
N THR A 85 2.00 16.01 12.33
CA THR A 85 1.63 14.70 12.85
C THR A 85 2.44 13.61 12.17
N GLU A 86 2.82 12.58 12.92
CA GLU A 86 3.51 11.38 12.42
C GLU A 86 2.53 10.20 12.43
N PRO A 87 1.60 10.14 11.48
CA PRO A 87 0.57 9.11 11.48
C PRO A 87 1.13 7.76 11.03
N ASN A 88 0.59 6.67 11.59
CA ASN A 88 0.83 5.31 11.09
C ASN A 88 -0.06 4.95 9.89
N GLY A 89 -0.79 5.90 9.34
CA GLY A 89 -1.67 5.74 8.19
C GLY A 89 -1.23 6.58 7.01
N TYR A 90 -1.03 5.93 5.87
CA TYR A 90 -0.61 6.56 4.61
C TYR A 90 -1.61 6.23 3.52
N TYR A 91 -1.67 7.07 2.50
CA TYR A 91 -2.63 6.96 1.42
C TYR A 91 -1.95 7.12 0.07
N ILE A 92 -2.32 6.29 -0.89
CA ILE A 92 -2.02 6.55 -2.29
C ILE A 92 -3.06 7.55 -2.78
N PRO A 93 -2.68 8.77 -3.20
CA PRO A 93 -3.65 9.79 -3.60
C PRO A 93 -4.47 9.33 -4.81
N PRO A 94 -5.80 9.49 -4.80
CA PRO A 94 -6.62 9.13 -5.92
C PRO A 94 -6.38 10.09 -7.11
N ARG A 95 -6.16 9.53 -8.30
CA ARG A 95 -5.80 10.33 -9.50
C ARG A 95 -6.96 11.05 -10.18
N TRP A 96 -8.20 10.72 -9.81
CA TRP A 96 -9.41 11.35 -10.37
C TRP A 96 -9.93 12.56 -9.57
N VAL A 97 -9.34 12.82 -8.39
CA VAL A 97 -9.70 13.97 -7.55
C VAL A 97 -8.94 15.20 -8.06
N PRO A 98 -9.58 16.39 -8.09
CA PRO A 98 -8.91 17.63 -8.50
C PRO A 98 -7.63 17.91 -7.71
N ARG A 99 -6.56 18.29 -8.40
CA ARG A 99 -5.23 18.49 -7.80
C ARG A 99 -5.19 19.50 -6.67
N ALA A 100 -6.03 20.54 -6.72
CA ALA A 100 -6.10 21.55 -5.68
C ALA A 100 -6.47 20.92 -4.32
N TYR A 101 -7.46 20.02 -4.30
CA TYR A 101 -7.84 19.30 -3.07
C TYR A 101 -6.73 18.34 -2.62
N LEU A 102 -6.12 17.61 -3.54
CA LEU A 102 -5.03 16.70 -3.19
C LEU A 102 -3.83 17.44 -2.57
N ARG A 103 -3.46 18.60 -3.12
CA ARG A 103 -2.38 19.43 -2.54
C ARG A 103 -2.71 19.94 -1.15
N GLN A 104 -3.98 20.27 -0.89
CA GLN A 104 -4.42 20.66 0.44
C GLN A 104 -4.33 19.51 1.44
N MET A 105 -4.69 18.29 1.02
CA MET A 105 -4.72 17.11 1.90
C MET A 105 -3.36 16.48 2.12
N PHE A 106 -2.52 16.42 1.08
CA PHE A 106 -1.27 15.65 1.07
C PHE A 106 -0.01 16.51 0.97
N GLY A 107 -0.17 17.82 0.79
CA GLY A 107 0.95 18.73 0.59
C GLY A 107 1.54 18.68 -0.83
N PRO A 108 2.68 19.38 -1.04
CA PRO A 108 3.26 19.58 -2.37
C PRO A 108 3.79 18.30 -3.03
N GLY A 109 4.10 17.26 -2.27
CA GLY A 109 4.60 15.97 -2.78
C GLY A 109 3.57 15.17 -3.59
N VAL A 110 2.30 15.55 -3.53
CA VAL A 110 1.21 14.79 -4.17
C VAL A 110 1.30 14.74 -5.69
N ASP A 111 1.77 15.81 -6.32
CA ASP A 111 1.88 15.84 -7.79
C ASP A 111 2.90 14.82 -8.29
N ALA A 112 4.06 14.72 -7.63
CA ALA A 112 5.08 13.73 -7.94
C ALA A 112 4.59 12.30 -7.65
N ALA A 113 3.91 12.09 -6.54
CA ALA A 113 3.34 10.80 -6.18
C ALA A 113 2.33 10.31 -7.22
N VAL A 114 1.42 11.19 -7.65
CA VAL A 114 0.42 10.82 -8.66
C VAL A 114 1.06 10.60 -10.03
N GLU A 115 2.05 11.40 -10.43
CA GLU A 115 2.78 11.19 -11.69
C GLU A 115 3.47 9.82 -11.69
N LYS A 116 4.17 9.48 -10.61
CA LYS A 116 4.82 8.19 -10.47
C LYS A 116 3.83 7.02 -10.48
N TYR A 117 2.69 7.18 -9.82
CA TYR A 117 1.63 6.18 -9.83
C TYR A 117 0.92 6.05 -11.18
N MET A 118 0.87 7.12 -11.98
CA MET A 118 0.32 7.08 -13.34
C MET A 118 1.25 6.41 -14.34
N TYR A 119 2.56 6.48 -14.12
CA TYR A 119 3.61 5.88 -14.95
C TYR A 119 4.54 5.06 -14.07
N PRO A 120 4.04 3.95 -13.52
CA PRO A 120 4.79 3.16 -12.56
C PRO A 120 5.95 2.44 -13.24
N ASP A 121 7.09 2.40 -12.56
CA ASP A 121 8.19 1.53 -12.93
C ASP A 121 7.89 0.06 -12.58
N ARG A 122 8.76 -0.86 -13.00
CA ARG A 122 8.61 -2.30 -12.80
C ARG A 122 8.46 -2.68 -11.33
N GLU A 123 9.25 -2.04 -10.46
CA GLU A 123 9.24 -2.34 -9.03
C GLU A 123 7.95 -1.85 -8.35
N LEU A 124 7.47 -0.67 -8.69
CA LEU A 124 6.20 -0.16 -8.18
C LEU A 124 5.01 -1.02 -8.63
N LEU A 125 5.00 -1.46 -9.90
CA LEU A 125 4.00 -2.41 -10.40
C LEU A 125 4.00 -3.70 -9.60
N ALA A 126 5.19 -4.25 -9.32
CA ALA A 126 5.35 -5.47 -8.55
C ALA A 126 4.79 -5.31 -7.13
N VAL A 127 5.13 -4.23 -6.43
CA VAL A 127 4.64 -3.97 -5.08
C VAL A 127 3.12 -3.75 -5.07
N LEU A 128 2.57 -3.01 -6.03
CA LEU A 128 1.12 -2.83 -6.15
C LEU A 128 0.38 -4.16 -6.42
N GLN A 129 0.98 -5.05 -7.21
CA GLN A 129 0.42 -6.37 -7.49
C GLN A 129 0.34 -7.25 -6.24
N LEU A 130 1.32 -7.17 -5.34
CA LEU A 130 1.27 -7.88 -4.06
C LEU A 130 0.00 -7.57 -3.27
N PHE A 131 -0.36 -6.31 -3.20
CA PHE A 131 -1.53 -5.87 -2.44
C PHE A 131 -2.86 -6.22 -3.11
N ARG A 132 -2.87 -6.40 -4.43
CA ARG A 132 -4.04 -6.89 -5.17
C ARG A 132 -4.28 -8.38 -5.00
N ARG A 133 -3.29 -9.12 -4.54
CA ARG A 133 -3.36 -10.59 -4.41
C ARG A 133 -3.60 -11.09 -3.00
N SER A 134 -3.40 -10.25 -1.99
CA SER A 134 -3.51 -10.71 -0.60
C SER A 134 -3.91 -9.58 0.35
N ASN A 135 -4.77 -9.90 1.30
CA ASN A 135 -5.08 -9.08 2.47
C ASN A 135 -4.18 -9.44 3.68
N ARG A 136 -3.11 -10.18 3.48
CA ARG A 136 -2.19 -10.60 4.54
C ARG A 136 -1.02 -9.64 4.67
N ILE A 137 -0.42 -9.58 5.85
CA ILE A 137 0.83 -8.84 6.10
C ILE A 137 1.94 -9.48 5.27
N ILE A 138 2.59 -8.68 4.43
CA ILE A 138 3.76 -9.08 3.65
C ILE A 138 4.98 -8.43 4.29
N TYR A 139 5.94 -9.26 4.73
CA TYR A 139 7.12 -8.79 5.42
C TYR A 139 8.27 -8.43 4.49
N ARG A 140 8.36 -9.15 3.37
CA ARG A 140 9.39 -8.92 2.35
C ARG A 140 8.86 -9.30 0.99
N TYR A 141 9.38 -8.64 -0.04
CA TYR A 141 9.14 -9.04 -1.43
C TYR A 141 10.44 -9.18 -2.21
N GLU A 142 10.35 -9.91 -3.32
CA GLU A 142 11.40 -10.06 -4.31
C GLU A 142 10.80 -9.92 -5.70
N LEU A 143 11.41 -9.08 -6.54
CA LEU A 143 11.06 -8.93 -7.94
C LEU A 143 12.00 -9.80 -8.78
N LYS A 144 11.43 -10.72 -9.55
CA LYS A 144 12.14 -11.46 -10.60
C LYS A 144 11.78 -10.88 -11.95
N GLU A 145 12.76 -10.28 -12.57
CA GLU A 145 12.62 -9.66 -13.87
C GLU A 145 12.37 -10.70 -14.96
N GLY A 146 11.32 -10.47 -15.73
CA GLY A 146 10.93 -11.28 -16.89
C GLY A 146 11.23 -10.59 -18.21
N PRO A 147 10.92 -11.28 -19.33
CA PRO A 147 11.10 -10.72 -20.66
C PRO A 147 10.14 -9.58 -20.95
N LYS A 148 10.55 -8.65 -21.83
CA LYS A 148 9.66 -7.64 -22.38
C LYS A 148 8.61 -8.29 -23.29
N VAL A 149 7.32 -8.03 -23.01
CA VAL A 149 6.19 -8.61 -23.72
C VAL A 149 5.42 -7.59 -24.58
N TYR A 150 5.60 -6.31 -24.29
CA TYR A 150 4.95 -5.24 -25.04
C TYR A 150 5.78 -3.97 -25.04
N GLU A 151 5.71 -3.22 -26.14
CA GLU A 151 6.28 -1.88 -26.27
C GLU A 151 5.30 -1.01 -27.05
N GLY A 152 5.05 0.20 -26.59
CA GLY A 152 4.09 1.11 -27.19
C GLY A 152 4.13 2.49 -26.58
N THR A 153 3.02 3.20 -26.71
CA THR A 153 2.90 4.57 -26.19
C THR A 153 1.69 4.65 -25.26
N LEU A 154 1.91 5.16 -24.07
CA LEU A 154 0.86 5.45 -23.08
C LEU A 154 0.78 6.96 -22.85
N ARG A 155 -0.33 7.60 -23.25
CA ARG A 155 -0.54 9.05 -23.11
C ARG A 155 0.60 9.89 -23.68
N GLY A 156 1.12 9.51 -24.85
CA GLY A 156 2.22 10.20 -25.52
C GLY A 156 3.61 9.95 -24.95
N LYS A 157 3.75 9.08 -23.94
CA LYS A 157 5.05 8.64 -23.39
C LYS A 157 5.35 7.20 -23.80
N PRO A 158 6.61 6.86 -24.08
CA PRO A 158 7.02 5.48 -24.30
C PRO A 158 6.62 4.63 -23.11
N PHE A 159 6.11 3.44 -23.38
CA PHE A 159 5.65 2.52 -22.36
C PHE A 159 6.02 1.09 -22.73
N GLU A 160 6.59 0.38 -21.79
CA GLU A 160 7.03 -1.00 -21.93
C GLU A 160 6.38 -1.88 -20.87
N MET A 161 6.08 -3.11 -21.22
CA MET A 161 5.56 -4.12 -20.29
C MET A 161 6.48 -5.33 -20.25
N TYR A 162 6.59 -5.89 -19.08
CA TYR A 162 7.43 -7.04 -18.81
C TYR A 162 6.62 -8.12 -18.10
N ASN A 163 6.92 -9.37 -18.38
CA ASN A 163 6.32 -10.51 -17.68
C ASN A 163 7.11 -10.82 -16.41
N ASP A 164 7.07 -9.86 -15.47
CA ASP A 164 7.76 -9.95 -14.21
C ASP A 164 6.99 -10.81 -13.21
N THR A 165 7.72 -11.47 -12.33
CA THR A 165 7.16 -12.24 -11.21
C THR A 165 7.54 -11.57 -9.91
N VAL A 166 6.57 -11.33 -9.03
CA VAL A 166 6.81 -10.86 -7.67
C VAL A 166 6.49 -11.96 -6.67
N ILE A 167 7.35 -12.11 -5.67
CA ILE A 167 7.25 -13.10 -4.62
C ILE A 167 7.07 -12.39 -3.28
N ALA A 168 6.10 -12.85 -2.49
CA ALA A 168 5.83 -12.37 -1.15
C ALA A 168 6.34 -13.36 -0.10
N TYR A 169 6.95 -12.83 0.96
CA TYR A 169 7.47 -13.61 2.07
C TYR A 169 6.80 -13.22 3.39
N GLY A 170 6.55 -14.23 4.23
CA GLY A 170 6.01 -14.09 5.57
C GLY A 170 7.06 -13.71 6.62
N ALA A 171 6.62 -13.61 7.87
CA ALA A 171 7.48 -13.32 9.01
C ALA A 171 8.57 -14.38 9.24
N ASP A 172 8.27 -15.63 8.89
CA ASP A 172 9.19 -16.77 8.98
C ASP A 172 10.19 -16.86 7.80
N GLY A 173 10.15 -15.88 6.89
CA GLY A 173 10.98 -15.85 5.69
C GLY A 173 10.57 -16.85 4.61
N LYS A 174 9.47 -17.59 4.78
CA LYS A 174 8.97 -18.49 3.76
C LYS A 174 8.13 -17.77 2.73
N GLU A 175 8.16 -18.29 1.51
CA GLU A 175 7.29 -17.82 0.43
C GLU A 175 5.83 -18.03 0.81
N MET A 176 5.06 -16.94 0.78
CA MET A 176 3.61 -16.97 0.98
C MET A 176 2.88 -17.24 -0.33
N PHE A 177 3.28 -16.54 -1.37
CA PHE A 177 2.78 -16.69 -2.74
C PHE A 177 3.70 -15.99 -3.72
N ARG A 178 3.51 -16.32 -5.00
CA ARG A 178 4.08 -15.60 -6.14
C ARG A 178 3.00 -15.27 -7.14
N THR A 179 3.19 -14.19 -7.88
CA THR A 179 2.26 -13.79 -8.93
C THR A 179 3.01 -13.09 -10.06
N GLU A 180 2.57 -13.33 -11.28
CA GLU A 180 3.02 -12.58 -12.44
C GLU A 180 2.33 -11.22 -12.48
N ILE A 181 3.01 -10.23 -13.05
CA ILE A 181 2.46 -8.90 -13.26
C ILE A 181 1.73 -8.94 -14.60
N GLU A 182 0.42 -9.18 -14.54
CA GLU A 182 -0.41 -9.44 -15.72
C GLU A 182 -0.81 -8.16 -16.47
N GLU A 183 -0.91 -7.01 -15.79
CA GLU A 183 -1.40 -5.78 -16.41
C GLU A 183 -0.67 -4.54 -15.91
N PRO A 184 -0.32 -3.64 -16.83
CA PRO A 184 -0.07 -2.27 -16.45
C PRO A 184 -1.39 -1.67 -16.02
N LEU A 185 -1.35 -1.01 -14.90
CA LEU A 185 -2.50 -0.36 -14.29
C LEU A 185 -3.31 0.47 -15.29
N PHE A 186 -4.56 0.05 -15.48
CA PHE A 186 -5.70 0.82 -15.92
C PHE A 186 -5.42 2.07 -16.76
N VAL A 187 -5.33 1.90 -18.06
CA VAL A 187 -5.71 2.97 -18.97
C VAL A 187 -7.23 3.01 -18.98
N ARG A 188 -7.86 3.83 -18.13
CA ARG A 188 -9.25 4.15 -18.36
C ARG A 188 -9.36 4.85 -19.71
N PRO A 189 -10.25 4.43 -20.62
CA PRO A 189 -10.56 5.18 -21.83
C PRO A 189 -10.88 6.64 -21.45
N ASP A 190 -10.45 7.59 -22.26
CA ASP A 190 -10.62 9.02 -22.00
C ASP A 190 -12.07 9.45 -21.77
N ILE A 191 -13.02 8.71 -22.36
CA ILE A 191 -14.47 8.91 -22.16
C ILE A 191 -14.93 8.76 -20.70
N HIS A 192 -14.16 8.07 -19.86
CA HIS A 192 -14.48 7.91 -18.44
C HIS A 192 -13.72 8.86 -17.52
N GLN A 193 -12.85 9.72 -18.07
CA GLN A 193 -12.08 10.68 -17.27
C GLN A 193 -12.88 11.95 -16.95
N ASN A 194 -13.95 12.22 -17.66
CA ASN A 194 -14.76 13.45 -17.56
C ASN A 194 -16.14 13.23 -16.94
N SER A 195 -16.42 12.05 -16.38
CA SER A 195 -17.73 11.77 -15.77
C SER A 195 -17.71 12.03 -14.26
N ILE A 196 -17.26 13.22 -13.88
CA ILE A 196 -17.60 13.87 -12.59
C ILE A 196 -17.79 15.35 -12.87
#